data_4c977ef198773bc052b1f6eef11af436
#
_entry.id   4c977ef198773bc052b1f6eef11af436
#
_cell.length_a   1.000
_cell.length_b   1.000
_cell.length_c   1.000
_cell.angle_alpha   90.00
_cell.angle_beta   90.00
_cell.angle_gamma   90.00
#
_symmetry.space_group_name_H-M   'P 1'
#
loop_
_entity.id
_entity.type
_entity.pdbx_description
1 polymer ?
#
loop_
_entity_poly.entity_id
_entity_poly.type
_entity_poly.pdbx_seq_one_letter_code
_entity_poly.pdbx_strand_id
1 'polypeptide(L)'
;MNYPFENDTSAVIKKLARKSVRFDKKKNLFCLSAIIVAVAMIMMSLLTVQNIIYQNQKEIEGLHQGIFFDITQDSKEKLLANEEVKSVGLSCNIKTVKENSKELSLIYYDDDMLSLIPAFDGKYPEKASEIAVTDAFFASENKSPEINAIVQLNLDGTLKNYTIVGIYHDKTSTAYPVFVSLEKCRELRGNNLLNGYVWLENADTLTKDEATEILSQISEETGLNNWTVSSYYDYVNTTLSFSNYAVYGVVAAILFLAAALVIYSIFYISVGQKVAEFGQLRTIGASKKQIYKIVLKQGYMLAVPGILIGSIMGTIISYCLQSKGWSVFAFIVSLCGACLFGILLVYISVRKPAKIAANTSPISALKNPVGIVNYRTHKRHRITPVYLAKISFSRNRKKSLLTILSLGLCGVIFFLAASYQSSFNAESMARYWDMKYGDFKISIDLENESENLDALLQKEYFSDYVKRVGDIEGVSNIFTYATVPVDFSTDNDISDSTLMLGYNEKDLASLNAAVLSGNITDDTELVVSDPERIYDVYHWKPQIGDTVTFNFKNHSGKTITKAFKIGAITSSNDGMNFLGTMRL
;
A
#
# COMPACT_ATOMS: atom_id res chain seq x y z
N MET A 1 31.45 6.34 57.31
CA MET A 1 30.57 7.24 58.07
C MET A 1 29.26 7.38 57.33
N ASN A 2 28.21 6.70 57.78
CA ASN A 2 26.84 6.92 57.32
C ASN A 2 26.29 8.12 58.07
N TYR A 3 26.12 9.24 57.40
CA TYR A 3 25.39 10.38 57.97
C TYR A 3 23.92 10.03 58.03
N PRO A 4 23.24 10.20 59.18
CA PRO A 4 21.86 9.77 59.39
C PRO A 4 20.80 10.69 58.72
N PHE A 5 21.22 11.67 57.95
CA PHE A 5 20.30 12.56 57.22
C PHE A 5 20.57 12.39 55.72
N GLU A 6 19.59 11.84 54.98
CA GLU A 6 19.54 11.97 53.53
C GLU A 6 19.42 13.46 53.19
N ASN A 7 20.54 14.08 52.91
CA ASN A 7 20.55 15.47 52.48
C ASN A 7 19.89 15.52 51.08
N ASP A 8 18.62 15.96 50.99
CA ASP A 8 17.93 16.13 49.74
C ASP A 8 18.63 17.19 48.87
N THR A 9 19.57 16.72 48.05
CA THR A 9 20.32 17.55 47.12
C THR A 9 19.59 17.77 45.78
N SER A 10 18.35 17.34 45.67
CA SER A 10 17.57 17.39 44.42
C SER A 10 17.37 18.83 43.92
N ALA A 11 17.11 19.77 44.83
CA ALA A 11 16.99 21.19 44.53
C ALA A 11 18.30 21.79 43.98
N VAL A 12 19.43 21.44 44.59
CA VAL A 12 20.77 21.90 44.13
C VAL A 12 21.11 21.32 42.76
N ILE A 13 20.88 20.02 42.56
CA ILE A 13 21.07 19.36 41.26
C ILE A 13 20.22 20.03 40.18
N LYS A 14 18.92 20.34 40.47
CA LYS A 14 18.03 21.02 39.55
C LYS A 14 18.50 22.44 39.22
N LYS A 15 18.98 23.20 40.22
CA LYS A 15 19.51 24.56 40.05
C LYS A 15 20.78 24.57 39.20
N LEU A 16 21.74 23.66 39.46
CA LEU A 16 22.96 23.52 38.68
C LEU A 16 22.70 23.09 37.24
N ALA A 17 21.81 22.11 37.02
CA ALA A 17 21.43 21.68 35.69
C ALA A 17 20.79 22.83 34.89
N ARG A 18 19.87 23.60 35.50
CA ARG A 18 19.22 24.77 34.86
C ARG A 18 20.21 25.87 34.51
N LYS A 19 21.16 26.18 35.41
CA LYS A 19 22.20 27.19 35.16
C LYS A 19 23.10 26.75 34.00
N SER A 20 23.51 25.49 33.96
CA SER A 20 24.31 24.93 32.86
C SER A 20 23.56 24.96 31.50
N VAL A 21 22.27 24.64 31.49
CA VAL A 21 21.44 24.75 30.25
C VAL A 21 21.35 26.19 29.76
N ARG A 22 21.22 27.16 30.67
CA ARG A 22 21.15 28.60 30.28
C ARG A 22 22.47 29.14 29.77
N PHE A 23 23.60 28.63 30.25
CA PHE A 23 24.94 29.08 29.82
C PHE A 23 25.29 28.64 28.41
N ASP A 24 24.98 27.39 28.02
CA ASP A 24 25.37 26.79 26.74
C ASP A 24 24.25 26.91 25.66
N LYS A 25 23.66 28.09 25.49
CA LYS A 25 22.49 28.30 24.61
C LYS A 25 22.63 27.70 23.20
N LYS A 26 23.75 27.96 22.50
CA LYS A 26 23.96 27.47 21.12
C LYS A 26 23.98 25.94 21.02
N LYS A 27 24.66 25.26 21.94
CA LYS A 27 24.74 23.78 21.96
C LYS A 27 23.39 23.17 22.33
N ASN A 28 22.72 23.76 23.32
CA ASN A 28 21.41 23.27 23.78
C ASN A 28 20.34 23.47 22.69
N LEU A 29 20.44 24.55 21.90
CA LEU A 29 19.58 24.76 20.74
C LEU A 29 19.80 23.63 19.71
N PHE A 30 21.05 23.27 19.42
CA PHE A 30 21.38 22.17 18.50
C PHE A 30 20.84 20.82 19.03
N CYS A 31 20.99 20.57 20.33
CA CYS A 31 20.46 19.35 20.93
C CYS A 31 18.94 19.33 20.92
N LEU A 32 18.32 20.48 21.23
CA LEU A 32 16.87 20.63 21.21
C LEU A 32 16.31 20.42 19.79
N SER A 33 16.91 21.04 18.76
CA SER A 33 16.49 20.83 17.37
C SER A 33 16.60 19.37 16.91
N ALA A 34 17.68 18.68 17.31
CA ALA A 34 17.82 17.25 17.03
C ALA A 34 16.72 16.40 17.68
N ILE A 35 16.34 16.73 18.92
CA ILE A 35 15.23 16.03 19.62
C ILE A 35 13.90 16.34 18.93
N ILE A 36 13.63 17.62 18.60
CA ILE A 36 12.41 18.06 17.91
C ILE A 36 12.24 17.29 16.60
N VAL A 37 13.26 17.30 15.75
CA VAL A 37 13.21 16.62 14.45
C VAL A 37 12.97 15.11 14.60
N ALA A 38 13.72 14.46 15.52
CA ALA A 38 13.57 13.03 15.73
C ALA A 38 12.17 12.65 16.23
N VAL A 39 11.64 13.41 17.20
CA VAL A 39 10.31 13.16 17.76
C VAL A 39 9.22 13.51 16.73
N ALA A 40 9.39 14.59 15.94
CA ALA A 40 8.45 14.95 14.89
C ALA A 40 8.35 13.86 13.82
N MET A 41 9.47 13.30 13.37
CA MET A 41 9.48 12.20 12.39
C MET A 41 8.80 10.95 12.93
N ILE A 42 9.06 10.58 14.18
CA ILE A 42 8.40 9.42 14.80
C ILE A 42 6.91 9.66 15.01
N MET A 43 6.52 10.83 15.51
CA MET A 43 5.11 11.18 15.68
C MET A 43 4.36 11.19 14.35
N MET A 44 4.96 11.77 13.31
CA MET A 44 4.43 11.75 11.95
C MET A 44 4.25 10.31 11.46
N SER A 45 5.29 9.46 11.56
CA SER A 45 5.23 8.07 11.10
C SER A 45 4.18 7.25 11.85
N LEU A 46 4.14 7.33 13.18
CA LEU A 46 3.17 6.60 13.99
C LEU A 46 1.74 7.03 13.67
N LEU A 47 1.49 8.34 13.57
CA LEU A 47 0.17 8.85 13.32
C LEU A 47 -0.29 8.56 11.89
N THR A 48 0.60 8.64 10.90
CA THR A 48 0.27 8.31 9.50
C THR A 48 -0.07 6.82 9.37
N VAL A 49 0.69 5.94 9.99
CA VAL A 49 0.38 4.49 10.00
C VAL A 49 -0.96 4.22 10.66
N GLN A 50 -1.23 4.83 11.82
CA GLN A 50 -2.52 4.67 12.51
C GLN A 50 -3.70 5.20 11.68
N ASN A 51 -3.51 6.32 10.99
CA ASN A 51 -4.53 6.89 10.11
C ASN A 51 -4.83 5.96 8.92
N ILE A 52 -3.80 5.35 8.32
CA ILE A 52 -3.97 4.36 7.23
C ILE A 52 -4.72 3.14 7.74
N ILE A 53 -4.31 2.59 8.89
CA ILE A 53 -4.98 1.43 9.51
C ILE A 53 -6.47 1.75 9.75
N TYR A 54 -6.75 2.87 10.39
CA TYR A 54 -8.12 3.27 10.70
C TYR A 54 -8.97 3.51 9.44
N GLN A 55 -8.38 4.14 8.41
CA GLN A 55 -9.05 4.33 7.14
C GLN A 55 -9.37 3.01 6.46
N ASN A 56 -8.39 2.09 6.39
CA ASN A 56 -8.58 0.77 5.77
C ASN A 56 -9.59 -0.08 6.55
N GLN A 57 -9.56 -0.07 7.88
CA GLN A 57 -10.59 -0.74 8.70
C GLN A 57 -11.98 -0.22 8.40
N LYS A 58 -12.14 1.11 8.35
CA LYS A 58 -13.42 1.73 8.03
C LYS A 58 -13.87 1.46 6.60
N GLU A 59 -12.94 1.29 5.68
CA GLU A 59 -13.22 0.89 4.31
C GLU A 59 -13.67 -0.57 4.25
N ILE A 60 -13.01 -1.47 4.99
CA ILE A 60 -13.37 -2.89 5.11
C ILE A 60 -14.78 -3.07 5.69
N GLU A 61 -15.18 -2.28 6.68
CA GLU A 61 -16.54 -2.34 7.24
C GLU A 61 -17.64 -2.13 6.18
N GLY A 62 -17.34 -1.33 5.14
CA GLY A 62 -18.26 -1.06 4.03
C GLY A 62 -18.19 -2.08 2.89
N LEU A 63 -17.16 -2.94 2.86
CA LEU A 63 -16.95 -3.91 1.80
C LEU A 63 -17.57 -5.27 2.14
N HIS A 64 -18.14 -5.92 1.14
CA HIS A 64 -18.50 -7.32 1.23
C HIS A 64 -17.25 -8.21 1.19
N GLN A 65 -17.23 -9.28 1.97
CA GLN A 65 -16.10 -10.21 2.02
C GLN A 65 -16.26 -11.35 1.03
N GLY A 66 -17.50 -11.80 0.76
CA GLY A 66 -17.78 -12.89 -0.16
C GLY A 66 -18.83 -12.53 -1.21
N ILE A 67 -18.78 -13.22 -2.33
CA ILE A 67 -19.79 -13.17 -3.38
C ILE A 67 -20.22 -14.60 -3.68
N PHE A 68 -21.51 -14.89 -3.56
CA PHE A 68 -22.12 -16.15 -3.96
C PHE A 68 -22.85 -15.93 -5.29
N PHE A 69 -22.48 -16.67 -6.31
CA PHE A 69 -23.04 -16.52 -7.66
C PHE A 69 -24.24 -17.42 -7.87
N ASP A 70 -25.15 -16.95 -8.74
CA ASP A 70 -26.31 -17.71 -9.22
C ASP A 70 -27.21 -18.26 -8.08
N ILE A 71 -27.41 -17.46 -7.05
CA ILE A 71 -28.29 -17.78 -5.93
C ILE A 71 -29.73 -17.30 -6.17
N THR A 72 -30.67 -17.90 -5.45
CA THR A 72 -32.07 -17.47 -5.43
C THR A 72 -32.37 -16.54 -4.27
N GLN A 73 -33.54 -15.90 -4.29
CA GLN A 73 -33.98 -15.07 -3.16
C GLN A 73 -34.13 -15.88 -1.86
N ASP A 74 -34.55 -17.14 -1.95
CA ASP A 74 -34.64 -18.04 -0.78
C ASP A 74 -33.25 -18.39 -0.21
N SER A 75 -32.22 -18.38 -1.03
CA SER A 75 -30.85 -18.61 -0.58
C SER A 75 -30.32 -17.47 0.31
N LYS A 76 -30.82 -16.24 0.15
CA LYS A 76 -30.50 -15.12 1.02
C LYS A 76 -30.87 -15.39 2.48
N GLU A 77 -32.06 -15.98 2.71
CA GLU A 77 -32.52 -16.31 4.06
C GLU A 77 -31.63 -17.38 4.70
N LYS A 78 -31.14 -18.35 3.91
CA LYS A 78 -30.19 -19.37 4.40
C LYS A 78 -28.84 -18.76 4.77
N LEU A 79 -28.33 -17.83 3.99
CA LEU A 79 -27.09 -17.12 4.30
C LEU A 79 -27.24 -16.25 5.56
N LEU A 80 -28.36 -15.54 5.72
CA LEU A 80 -28.65 -14.71 6.88
C LEU A 80 -28.90 -15.52 8.17
N ALA A 81 -29.22 -16.81 8.07
CA ALA A 81 -29.39 -17.70 9.23
C ALA A 81 -28.07 -18.08 9.91
N ASN A 82 -26.93 -17.85 9.26
CA ASN A 82 -25.62 -18.11 9.84
C ASN A 82 -25.17 -16.97 10.73
N GLU A 83 -24.68 -17.24 11.94
CA GLU A 83 -24.30 -16.23 12.95
C GLU A 83 -23.09 -15.36 12.54
N GLU A 84 -22.25 -15.84 11.63
CA GLU A 84 -21.08 -15.10 11.10
C GLU A 84 -21.46 -14.09 10.01
N VAL A 85 -22.72 -14.13 9.53
CA VAL A 85 -23.20 -13.25 8.46
C VAL A 85 -23.95 -12.06 9.03
N LYS A 86 -23.40 -10.88 8.83
CA LYS A 86 -23.98 -9.60 9.25
C LYS A 86 -25.13 -9.16 8.34
N SER A 87 -24.91 -9.24 7.03
CA SER A 87 -25.92 -8.87 6.02
C SER A 87 -25.62 -9.53 4.68
N VAL A 88 -26.66 -9.64 3.86
CA VAL A 88 -26.58 -10.16 2.50
C VAL A 88 -27.33 -9.23 1.58
N GLY A 89 -26.66 -8.68 0.59
CA GLY A 89 -27.27 -7.89 -0.46
C GLY A 89 -27.36 -8.67 -1.76
N LEU A 90 -28.47 -8.55 -2.48
CA LEU A 90 -28.64 -9.19 -3.77
C LEU A 90 -28.43 -8.20 -4.90
N SER A 91 -27.69 -8.62 -5.90
CA SER A 91 -27.44 -7.83 -7.10
C SER A 91 -27.49 -8.71 -8.35
N CYS A 92 -27.77 -8.07 -9.46
CA CYS A 92 -27.68 -8.68 -10.77
C CYS A 92 -27.16 -7.68 -11.79
N ASN A 93 -25.99 -7.96 -12.34
CA ASN A 93 -25.55 -7.34 -13.59
C ASN A 93 -26.23 -8.06 -14.75
N ILE A 94 -27.13 -7.37 -15.45
CA ILE A 94 -27.98 -8.00 -16.46
C ILE A 94 -27.23 -8.06 -17.79
N LYS A 95 -26.87 -6.92 -18.31
CA LYS A 95 -26.11 -6.72 -19.56
C LYS A 95 -25.70 -5.26 -19.73
N THR A 96 -24.76 -5.03 -20.61
CA THR A 96 -24.43 -3.70 -21.11
C THR A 96 -25.13 -3.48 -22.47
N VAL A 97 -25.78 -2.35 -22.62
CA VAL A 97 -26.48 -1.97 -23.86
C VAL A 97 -25.83 -0.72 -24.43
N LYS A 98 -25.52 -0.73 -25.73
CA LYS A 98 -25.04 0.48 -26.42
C LYS A 98 -26.21 1.30 -26.94
N GLU A 99 -26.32 2.51 -26.44
CA GLU A 99 -27.33 3.49 -26.86
C GLU A 99 -26.64 4.81 -27.20
N ASN A 100 -26.75 5.27 -28.45
CA ASN A 100 -26.17 6.55 -28.91
C ASN A 100 -24.68 6.74 -28.50
N SER A 101 -23.84 5.74 -28.71
CA SER A 101 -22.42 5.70 -28.33
C SER A 101 -22.16 5.69 -26.83
N LYS A 102 -23.15 5.40 -26.00
CA LYS A 102 -23.04 5.23 -24.55
C LYS A 102 -23.19 3.77 -24.17
N GLU A 103 -22.45 3.33 -23.19
CA GLU A 103 -22.61 2.00 -22.61
C GLU A 103 -23.47 2.11 -21.35
N LEU A 104 -24.70 1.59 -21.44
CA LEU A 104 -25.62 1.54 -20.32
C LEU A 104 -25.51 0.17 -19.63
N SER A 105 -24.99 0.15 -18.42
CA SER A 105 -24.93 -1.08 -17.62
C SER A 105 -26.22 -1.27 -16.85
N LEU A 106 -27.01 -2.29 -17.20
CA LEU A 106 -28.27 -2.59 -16.53
C LEU A 106 -28.03 -3.39 -15.26
N ILE A 107 -28.43 -2.83 -14.14
CA ILE A 107 -28.13 -3.38 -12.80
C ILE A 107 -29.42 -3.44 -11.97
N TYR A 108 -29.60 -4.54 -11.26
CA TYR A 108 -30.58 -4.64 -10.17
C TYR A 108 -29.86 -4.73 -8.83
N TYR A 109 -30.35 -3.99 -7.85
CA TYR A 109 -29.96 -4.07 -6.43
C TYR A 109 -31.20 -4.25 -5.56
N ASP A 110 -31.10 -5.04 -4.50
CA ASP A 110 -32.12 -5.11 -3.45
C ASP A 110 -31.96 -3.98 -2.43
N ASP A 111 -32.86 -3.90 -1.46
CA ASP A 111 -32.88 -2.83 -0.45
C ASP A 111 -31.60 -2.79 0.41
N ASP A 112 -31.00 -3.97 0.68
CA ASP A 112 -29.75 -4.04 1.46
C ASP A 112 -28.56 -3.49 0.67
N MET A 113 -28.46 -3.83 -0.63
CA MET A 113 -27.44 -3.22 -1.52
C MET A 113 -27.64 -1.72 -1.64
N LEU A 114 -28.88 -1.26 -1.75
CA LEU A 114 -29.22 0.16 -1.86
C LEU A 114 -28.83 0.97 -0.63
N SER A 115 -28.93 0.38 0.54
CA SER A 115 -28.54 1.04 1.81
C SER A 115 -27.07 1.44 1.83
N LEU A 116 -26.23 0.82 0.99
CA LEU A 116 -24.80 1.05 0.88
C LEU A 116 -24.45 2.13 -0.16
N ILE A 117 -25.41 2.54 -0.99
CA ILE A 117 -25.22 3.57 -2.00
C ILE A 117 -25.43 4.96 -1.35
N PRO A 118 -24.37 5.77 -1.17
CA PRO A 118 -24.55 7.12 -0.66
C PRO A 118 -25.16 8.02 -1.74
N ALA A 119 -26.02 8.94 -1.33
CA ALA A 119 -26.57 10.01 -2.18
C ALA A 119 -27.43 9.54 -3.37
N PHE A 120 -28.62 9.01 -3.06
CA PHE A 120 -29.65 8.67 -4.01
C PHE A 120 -30.88 9.58 -3.82
N ASP A 121 -31.25 10.32 -4.85
CA ASP A 121 -32.46 11.16 -4.85
C ASP A 121 -33.63 10.43 -5.51
N GLY A 122 -34.82 10.54 -4.90
CA GLY A 122 -36.02 9.89 -5.40
C GLY A 122 -36.27 8.51 -4.80
N LYS A 123 -36.77 7.57 -5.62
CA LYS A 123 -37.04 6.19 -5.21
C LYS A 123 -36.37 5.19 -6.14
N TYR A 124 -36.17 3.98 -5.67
CA TYR A 124 -35.70 2.88 -6.49
C TYR A 124 -36.82 2.35 -7.40
N PRO A 125 -36.50 1.84 -8.63
CA PRO A 125 -37.49 1.31 -9.54
C PRO A 125 -38.21 0.09 -8.96
N GLU A 126 -39.54 0.15 -8.89
CA GLU A 126 -40.42 -0.96 -8.47
C GLU A 126 -41.05 -1.66 -9.65
N LYS A 127 -41.34 -0.91 -10.73
CA LYS A 127 -42.04 -1.41 -11.92
C LYS A 127 -41.07 -1.61 -13.07
N ALA A 128 -41.41 -2.50 -14.00
CA ALA A 128 -40.61 -2.76 -15.19
C ALA A 128 -40.45 -1.54 -16.14
N SER A 129 -41.31 -0.52 -16.03
CA SER A 129 -41.23 0.74 -16.77
C SER A 129 -40.50 1.86 -16.04
N GLU A 130 -40.05 1.63 -14.84
CA GLU A 130 -39.30 2.60 -14.03
C GLU A 130 -37.80 2.29 -14.08
N ILE A 131 -36.97 3.34 -14.09
CA ILE A 131 -35.51 3.25 -14.02
C ILE A 131 -34.96 4.32 -13.09
N ALA A 132 -33.75 4.07 -12.57
CA ALA A 132 -32.93 5.12 -11.95
C ALA A 132 -31.60 5.20 -12.70
N VAL A 133 -31.04 6.42 -12.79
CA VAL A 133 -29.86 6.73 -13.59
C VAL A 133 -28.88 7.60 -12.81
N THR A 134 -27.68 7.77 -13.33
CA THR A 134 -26.67 8.65 -12.70
C THR A 134 -26.75 10.09 -13.21
N ASP A 135 -26.15 11.02 -12.46
CA ASP A 135 -25.92 12.40 -12.93
C ASP A 135 -25.19 12.43 -14.27
N ALA A 136 -24.25 11.51 -14.48
CA ALA A 136 -23.49 11.39 -15.72
C ALA A 136 -24.39 11.08 -16.93
N PHE A 137 -25.48 10.33 -16.76
CA PHE A 137 -26.45 10.05 -17.81
C PHE A 137 -27.06 11.34 -18.35
N PHE A 138 -27.51 12.24 -17.49
CA PHE A 138 -28.08 13.53 -17.89
C PHE A 138 -27.01 14.46 -18.48
N ALA A 139 -25.82 14.52 -17.88
CA ALA A 139 -24.73 15.36 -18.36
C ALA A 139 -24.36 15.00 -19.82
N SER A 140 -24.38 13.73 -20.16
CA SER A 140 -24.09 13.24 -21.50
C SER A 140 -25.14 13.66 -22.55
N GLU A 141 -26.35 14.05 -22.11
CA GLU A 141 -27.41 14.57 -22.96
C GLU A 141 -27.57 16.10 -22.91
N ASN A 142 -26.67 16.80 -22.21
CA ASN A 142 -26.75 18.23 -21.90
C ASN A 142 -28.10 18.63 -21.25
N LYS A 143 -28.64 17.75 -20.40
CA LYS A 143 -29.86 17.96 -19.63
C LYS A 143 -29.55 18.08 -18.14
N SER A 144 -30.41 18.79 -17.43
CA SER A 144 -30.38 18.80 -15.97
C SER A 144 -31.02 17.52 -15.41
N PRO A 145 -30.53 16.97 -14.31
CA PRO A 145 -31.16 15.83 -13.61
C PRO A 145 -32.60 16.17 -13.22
N GLU A 146 -33.55 15.34 -13.64
CA GLU A 146 -34.99 15.56 -13.37
C GLU A 146 -35.68 14.23 -13.08
N ILE A 147 -36.31 14.14 -11.89
CA ILE A 147 -37.13 13.00 -11.49
C ILE A 147 -38.48 13.10 -12.20
N ASN A 148 -39.04 11.96 -12.58
CA ASN A 148 -40.25 11.76 -13.42
C ASN A 148 -40.07 12.15 -14.90
N ALA A 149 -38.88 12.44 -15.35
CA ALA A 149 -38.60 12.58 -16.77
C ALA A 149 -38.86 11.23 -17.51
N ILE A 150 -39.40 11.31 -18.71
CA ILE A 150 -39.59 10.13 -19.55
C ILE A 150 -38.49 10.09 -20.59
N VAL A 151 -37.79 8.96 -20.66
CA VAL A 151 -36.72 8.70 -21.63
C VAL A 151 -37.07 7.48 -22.47
N GLN A 152 -36.70 7.54 -23.77
CA GLN A 152 -36.81 6.38 -24.64
C GLN A 152 -35.48 5.65 -24.68
N LEU A 153 -35.49 4.38 -24.30
CA LEU A 153 -34.29 3.53 -24.30
C LEU A 153 -34.62 2.18 -24.93
N ASN A 154 -33.66 1.62 -25.61
CA ASN A 154 -33.69 0.26 -26.12
C ASN A 154 -32.94 -0.69 -25.18
N LEU A 155 -33.62 -1.23 -24.18
CA LEU A 155 -33.02 -2.11 -23.20
C LEU A 155 -33.18 -3.61 -23.54
N ASP A 156 -34.14 -3.97 -24.38
CA ASP A 156 -34.51 -5.36 -24.68
C ASP A 156 -34.65 -5.66 -26.20
N GLY A 157 -34.07 -4.81 -27.05
CA GLY A 157 -34.22 -4.91 -28.52
C GLY A 157 -35.39 -4.09 -29.07
N THR A 158 -36.22 -3.50 -28.20
CA THR A 158 -37.34 -2.62 -28.58
C THR A 158 -37.24 -1.28 -27.87
N LEU A 159 -37.53 -0.19 -28.61
CA LEU A 159 -37.53 1.15 -28.06
C LEU A 159 -38.79 1.35 -27.19
N LYS A 160 -38.60 1.56 -25.91
CA LYS A 160 -39.68 1.75 -24.93
C LYS A 160 -39.48 3.03 -24.12
N ASN A 161 -40.58 3.58 -23.60
CA ASN A 161 -40.54 4.70 -22.67
C ASN A 161 -40.31 4.22 -21.24
N TYR A 162 -39.34 4.81 -20.58
CA TYR A 162 -39.02 4.57 -19.17
C TYR A 162 -39.17 5.86 -18.38
N THR A 163 -39.73 5.77 -17.18
CA THR A 163 -39.82 6.90 -16.25
C THR A 163 -38.63 6.87 -15.29
N ILE A 164 -37.89 7.95 -15.21
CA ILE A 164 -36.78 8.09 -14.26
C ILE A 164 -37.37 8.42 -12.88
N VAL A 165 -37.27 7.47 -11.95
CA VAL A 165 -37.84 7.61 -10.59
C VAL A 165 -36.78 7.91 -9.54
N GLY A 166 -35.49 7.78 -9.89
CA GLY A 166 -34.38 8.07 -8.99
C GLY A 166 -33.13 8.49 -9.74
N ILE A 167 -32.27 9.22 -9.00
CA ILE A 167 -30.99 9.73 -9.51
C ILE A 167 -29.90 9.35 -8.50
N TYR A 168 -28.90 8.62 -8.99
CA TYR A 168 -27.71 8.28 -8.24
C TYR A 168 -26.58 9.26 -8.52
N HIS A 169 -26.08 9.90 -7.46
CA HIS A 169 -25.05 10.92 -7.58
C HIS A 169 -23.66 10.29 -7.60
N ASP A 170 -23.19 9.90 -8.77
CA ASP A 170 -21.82 9.48 -9.03
C ASP A 170 -21.19 10.32 -10.14
N LYS A 171 -20.18 11.11 -9.75
CA LYS A 171 -19.43 11.98 -10.66
C LYS A 171 -18.18 11.32 -11.23
N THR A 172 -17.84 10.13 -10.77
CA THR A 172 -16.57 9.46 -11.07
C THR A 172 -16.73 8.33 -12.08
N SER A 173 -17.93 7.82 -12.27
CA SER A 173 -18.19 6.70 -13.17
C SER A 173 -18.07 7.10 -14.63
N THR A 174 -17.27 6.38 -15.38
CA THR A 174 -17.22 6.46 -16.85
C THR A 174 -18.28 5.59 -17.52
N ALA A 175 -18.88 4.66 -16.77
CA ALA A 175 -20.03 3.87 -17.19
C ALA A 175 -21.33 4.57 -16.78
N TYR A 176 -22.41 4.27 -17.49
CA TYR A 176 -23.75 4.79 -17.20
C TYR A 176 -24.61 3.68 -16.60
N PRO A 177 -24.53 3.40 -15.29
CA PRO A 177 -25.39 2.43 -14.65
C PRO A 177 -26.85 2.89 -14.74
N VAL A 178 -27.70 1.98 -15.16
CA VAL A 178 -29.15 2.12 -15.19
C VAL A 178 -29.73 1.06 -14.26
N PHE A 179 -30.28 1.52 -13.16
CA PHE A 179 -30.91 0.64 -12.18
C PHE A 179 -32.32 0.30 -12.62
N VAL A 180 -32.68 -0.97 -12.56
CA VAL A 180 -33.99 -1.50 -12.97
C VAL A 180 -34.63 -2.27 -11.82
N SER A 181 -35.96 -2.48 -11.91
CA SER A 181 -36.70 -3.29 -10.95
C SER A 181 -36.35 -4.78 -11.05
N LEU A 182 -36.63 -5.54 -10.00
CA LEU A 182 -36.49 -7.01 -10.02
C LEU A 182 -37.34 -7.65 -11.13
N GLU A 183 -38.53 -7.13 -11.36
CA GLU A 183 -39.41 -7.59 -12.45
C GLU A 183 -38.73 -7.45 -13.81
N LYS A 184 -38.14 -6.26 -14.08
CA LYS A 184 -37.41 -6.00 -15.33
C LYS A 184 -36.12 -6.84 -15.42
N CYS A 185 -35.43 -7.05 -14.31
CA CYS A 185 -34.27 -7.93 -14.26
C CYS A 185 -34.62 -9.36 -14.70
N ARG A 186 -35.70 -9.93 -14.16
CA ARG A 186 -36.20 -11.27 -14.52
C ARG A 186 -36.63 -11.37 -15.98
N GLU A 187 -37.31 -10.34 -16.47
CA GLU A 187 -37.71 -10.26 -17.87
C GLU A 187 -36.52 -10.30 -18.84
N LEU A 188 -35.48 -9.50 -18.54
CA LEU A 188 -34.28 -9.38 -19.37
C LEU A 188 -33.35 -10.57 -19.32
N ARG A 189 -33.19 -11.19 -18.14
CA ARG A 189 -32.28 -12.30 -17.93
C ARG A 189 -32.91 -13.67 -18.20
N GLY A 190 -34.23 -13.78 -18.16
CA GLY A 190 -34.96 -15.01 -18.40
C GLY A 190 -34.81 -16.07 -17.27
N ASN A 191 -34.21 -15.72 -16.14
CA ASN A 191 -34.07 -16.57 -14.96
C ASN A 191 -34.19 -15.75 -13.66
N ASN A 192 -34.22 -16.44 -12.51
CA ASN A 192 -34.35 -15.83 -11.18
C ASN A 192 -33.03 -15.85 -10.39
N LEU A 193 -31.90 -16.05 -11.07
CA LEU A 193 -30.60 -16.15 -10.43
C LEU A 193 -29.99 -14.76 -10.21
N LEU A 194 -29.48 -14.53 -9.01
CA LEU A 194 -28.86 -13.28 -8.55
C LEU A 194 -27.49 -13.58 -7.95
N ASN A 195 -26.70 -12.54 -7.76
CA ASN A 195 -25.46 -12.64 -7.00
C ASN A 195 -25.70 -12.14 -5.57
N GLY A 196 -25.29 -12.90 -4.57
CA GLY A 196 -25.37 -12.54 -3.16
C GLY A 196 -24.03 -12.00 -2.67
N TYR A 197 -24.04 -10.76 -2.23
CA TYR A 197 -22.89 -10.11 -1.61
C TYR A 197 -23.01 -10.27 -0.10
N VAL A 198 -22.01 -10.86 0.53
CA VAL A 198 -22.03 -11.21 1.95
C VAL A 198 -21.08 -10.34 2.74
N TRP A 199 -21.62 -9.68 3.78
CA TRP A 199 -20.86 -8.99 4.81
C TRP A 199 -20.77 -9.89 6.03
N LEU A 200 -19.56 -10.14 6.49
CA LEU A 200 -19.30 -10.94 7.69
C LEU A 200 -19.31 -10.06 8.94
N GLU A 201 -19.64 -10.66 10.09
CA GLU A 201 -19.46 -10.02 11.39
C GLU A 201 -17.98 -9.81 11.68
N ASN A 202 -17.64 -8.69 12.32
CA ASN A 202 -16.27 -8.34 12.71
C ASN A 202 -15.24 -8.35 11.55
N ALA A 203 -15.68 -8.09 10.32
CA ALA A 203 -14.85 -8.13 9.11
C ALA A 203 -13.59 -7.25 9.17
N ASP A 204 -13.61 -6.18 9.96
CA ASP A 204 -12.48 -5.26 10.20
C ASP A 204 -11.33 -5.89 11.00
N THR A 205 -11.58 -7.01 11.68
CA THR A 205 -10.59 -7.74 12.46
C THR A 205 -10.12 -9.04 11.81
N LEU A 206 -10.86 -9.53 10.80
CA LEU A 206 -10.56 -10.80 10.11
C LEU A 206 -9.39 -10.61 9.11
N THR A 207 -8.52 -11.60 9.09
CA THR A 207 -7.56 -11.78 7.99
C THR A 207 -8.26 -12.39 6.77
N LYS A 208 -7.63 -12.29 5.59
CA LYS A 208 -8.14 -12.94 4.36
C LYS A 208 -8.39 -14.44 4.58
N ASP A 209 -7.42 -15.12 5.20
CA ASP A 209 -7.50 -16.58 5.40
C ASP A 209 -8.66 -16.95 6.31
N GLU A 210 -8.87 -16.21 7.41
CA GLU A 210 -10.01 -16.39 8.33
C GLU A 210 -11.35 -16.13 7.63
N ALA A 211 -11.44 -15.05 6.84
CA ALA A 211 -12.65 -14.75 6.07
C ALA A 211 -12.94 -15.84 5.01
N THR A 212 -11.89 -16.37 4.37
CA THR A 212 -12.01 -17.46 3.40
C THR A 212 -12.50 -18.74 4.06
N GLU A 213 -11.98 -19.07 5.25
CA GLU A 213 -12.41 -20.24 6.03
C GLU A 213 -13.89 -20.13 6.44
N ILE A 214 -14.31 -18.96 6.95
CA ILE A 214 -15.71 -18.70 7.31
C ILE A 214 -16.63 -18.83 6.07
N LEU A 215 -16.27 -18.22 4.95
CA LEU A 215 -17.06 -18.32 3.71
C LEU A 215 -17.15 -19.75 3.18
N SER A 216 -16.08 -20.55 3.32
CA SER A 216 -16.07 -21.96 2.97
C SER A 216 -17.04 -22.76 3.84
N GLN A 217 -17.05 -22.53 5.15
CA GLN A 217 -17.98 -23.16 6.08
C GLN A 217 -19.44 -22.81 5.76
N ILE A 218 -19.71 -21.52 5.50
CA ILE A 218 -21.04 -21.05 5.07
C ILE A 218 -21.47 -21.75 3.77
N SER A 219 -20.56 -21.90 2.81
CA SER A 219 -20.81 -22.62 1.55
C SER A 219 -21.22 -24.08 1.79
N GLU A 220 -20.50 -24.81 2.66
CA GLU A 220 -20.81 -26.19 3.01
C GLU A 220 -22.17 -26.32 3.72
N GLU A 221 -22.47 -25.45 4.68
CA GLU A 221 -23.73 -25.47 5.43
C GLU A 221 -24.94 -25.12 4.58
N THR A 222 -24.81 -24.18 3.68
CA THR A 222 -25.91 -23.71 2.82
C THR A 222 -26.06 -24.51 1.52
N GLY A 223 -25.02 -25.25 1.13
CA GLY A 223 -24.93 -25.97 -0.14
C GLY A 223 -24.72 -25.06 -1.36
N LEU A 224 -24.26 -23.82 -1.14
CA LEU A 224 -24.00 -22.83 -2.19
C LEU A 224 -22.52 -22.87 -2.59
N ASN A 225 -22.16 -23.74 -3.52
CA ASN A 225 -20.76 -24.03 -3.83
C ASN A 225 -20.09 -23.03 -4.79
N ASN A 226 -20.88 -22.16 -5.46
CA ASN A 226 -20.35 -21.18 -6.41
C ASN A 226 -20.12 -19.83 -5.71
N TRP A 227 -18.93 -19.62 -5.15
CA TRP A 227 -18.60 -18.42 -4.42
C TRP A 227 -17.12 -18.02 -4.58
N THR A 228 -16.81 -16.77 -4.25
CA THR A 228 -15.44 -16.26 -4.20
C THR A 228 -15.29 -15.20 -3.11
N VAL A 229 -14.04 -14.99 -2.67
CA VAL A 229 -13.70 -13.83 -1.83
C VAL A 229 -13.68 -12.59 -2.71
N SER A 230 -14.17 -11.46 -2.18
CA SER A 230 -14.12 -10.17 -2.87
C SER A 230 -12.68 -9.75 -3.15
N SER A 231 -12.33 -9.54 -4.41
CA SER A 231 -10.97 -9.13 -4.80
C SER A 231 -10.59 -7.76 -4.25
N TYR A 232 -11.56 -6.85 -4.06
CA TYR A 232 -11.28 -5.55 -3.47
C TYR A 232 -11.05 -5.65 -1.95
N TYR A 233 -11.83 -6.49 -1.26
CA TYR A 233 -11.57 -6.82 0.16
C TYR A 233 -10.18 -7.46 0.32
N ASP A 234 -9.81 -8.40 -0.54
CA ASP A 234 -8.49 -9.02 -0.54
C ASP A 234 -7.37 -7.99 -0.72
N TYR A 235 -7.51 -7.08 -1.68
CA TYR A 235 -6.55 -6.01 -1.92
C TYR A 235 -6.37 -5.11 -0.69
N VAL A 236 -7.47 -4.64 -0.08
CA VAL A 236 -7.41 -3.77 1.11
C VAL A 236 -6.83 -4.51 2.31
N ASN A 237 -7.22 -5.79 2.52
CA ASN A 237 -6.73 -6.60 3.62
C ASN A 237 -5.24 -6.91 3.49
N THR A 238 -4.75 -7.21 2.28
CA THR A 238 -3.32 -7.43 2.02
C THR A 238 -2.48 -6.20 2.37
N THR A 239 -3.00 -4.98 2.23
CA THR A 239 -2.29 -3.75 2.65
C THR A 239 -2.11 -3.66 4.17
N LEU A 240 -2.94 -4.36 4.95
CA LEU A 240 -2.86 -4.46 6.42
C LEU A 240 -1.88 -5.53 6.92
N SER A 241 -1.21 -6.25 6.02
CA SER A 241 -0.31 -7.34 6.42
C SER A 241 0.86 -6.89 7.29
N PHE A 242 1.24 -7.73 8.26
CA PHE A 242 2.36 -7.46 9.19
C PHE A 242 3.68 -7.17 8.46
N SER A 243 3.92 -7.76 7.30
CA SER A 243 5.13 -7.54 6.50
C SER A 243 5.29 -6.07 6.09
N ASN A 244 4.20 -5.41 5.73
CA ASN A 244 4.21 -4.00 5.34
C ASN A 244 4.56 -3.10 6.54
N TYR A 245 4.07 -3.42 7.75
CA TYR A 245 4.41 -2.65 8.96
C TYR A 245 5.83 -2.89 9.46
N ALA A 246 6.43 -4.04 9.19
CA ALA A 246 7.82 -4.32 9.54
C ALA A 246 8.79 -3.33 8.88
N VAL A 247 8.52 -2.89 7.67
CA VAL A 247 9.31 -1.87 6.97
C VAL A 247 9.32 -0.55 7.74
N TYR A 248 8.16 -0.09 8.20
CA TYR A 248 8.07 1.12 9.03
C TYR A 248 8.83 0.97 10.36
N GLY A 249 8.81 -0.21 10.97
CA GLY A 249 9.60 -0.53 12.16
C GLY A 249 11.11 -0.43 11.94
N VAL A 250 11.61 -0.93 10.83
CA VAL A 250 13.02 -0.82 10.42
C VAL A 250 13.42 0.64 10.22
N VAL A 251 12.62 1.41 9.48
CA VAL A 251 12.86 2.85 9.27
C VAL A 251 12.88 3.61 10.59
N ALA A 252 11.93 3.34 11.50
CA ALA A 252 11.89 3.94 12.83
C ALA A 252 13.15 3.61 13.65
N ALA A 253 13.63 2.37 13.58
CA ALA A 253 14.87 1.95 14.27
C ALA A 253 16.11 2.68 13.73
N ILE A 254 16.21 2.84 12.42
CA ILE A 254 17.32 3.58 11.77
C ILE A 254 17.27 5.06 12.19
N LEU A 255 16.11 5.69 12.17
CA LEU A 255 15.91 7.07 12.62
C LEU A 255 16.28 7.24 14.11
N PHE A 256 15.89 6.27 14.95
CA PHE A 256 16.26 6.25 16.36
C PHE A 256 17.77 6.22 16.55
N LEU A 257 18.46 5.33 15.86
CA LEU A 257 19.93 5.22 15.93
C LEU A 257 20.63 6.49 15.47
N ALA A 258 20.18 7.07 14.35
CA ALA A 258 20.73 8.32 13.84
C ALA A 258 20.58 9.47 14.85
N ALA A 259 19.37 9.69 15.35
CA ALA A 259 19.10 10.72 16.35
C ALA A 259 19.86 10.49 17.65
N ALA A 260 19.93 9.22 18.13
CA ALA A 260 20.68 8.87 19.31
C ALA A 260 22.17 9.18 19.18
N LEU A 261 22.78 8.90 18.02
CA LEU A 261 24.18 9.21 17.74
C LEU A 261 24.44 10.72 17.71
N VAL A 262 23.56 11.50 17.12
CA VAL A 262 23.68 12.97 17.07
C VAL A 262 23.61 13.54 18.49
N ILE A 263 22.59 13.20 19.27
CA ILE A 263 22.43 13.67 20.65
C ILE A 263 23.60 13.21 21.51
N TYR A 264 24.01 11.94 21.39
CA TYR A 264 25.17 11.40 22.09
C TYR A 264 26.44 12.21 21.79
N SER A 265 26.70 12.54 20.51
CA SER A 265 27.90 13.28 20.11
C SER A 265 27.91 14.69 20.71
N ILE A 266 26.77 15.39 20.72
CA ILE A 266 26.62 16.72 21.32
C ILE A 266 26.92 16.68 22.83
N PHE A 267 26.32 15.74 23.55
CA PHE A 267 26.56 15.59 25.00
C PHE A 267 27.98 15.15 25.29
N TYR A 268 28.55 14.26 24.50
CA TYR A 268 29.95 13.82 24.67
C TYR A 268 30.94 14.98 24.55
N ILE A 269 30.74 15.83 23.56
CA ILE A 269 31.54 17.05 23.34
C ILE A 269 31.34 18.03 24.51
N SER A 270 30.08 18.26 24.91
CA SER A 270 29.73 19.16 26.02
C SER A 270 30.38 18.73 27.35
N VAL A 271 30.28 17.44 27.68
CA VAL A 271 30.90 16.88 28.87
C VAL A 271 32.41 17.04 28.82
N GLY A 272 33.04 16.75 27.67
CA GLY A 272 34.50 16.91 27.51
C GLY A 272 35.00 18.34 27.75
N GLN A 273 34.20 19.34 27.41
CA GLN A 273 34.55 20.77 27.66
C GLN A 273 34.34 21.18 29.12
N LYS A 274 33.45 20.49 29.85
CA LYS A 274 33.14 20.79 31.27
C LYS A 274 33.84 19.89 32.27
N VAL A 275 34.86 19.12 31.83
CA VAL A 275 35.62 18.21 32.70
C VAL A 275 36.22 18.96 33.90
N ALA A 276 36.78 20.18 33.69
CA ALA A 276 37.32 21.02 34.76
C ALA A 276 36.27 21.44 35.79
N GLU A 277 35.06 21.87 35.31
CA GLU A 277 33.94 22.24 36.18
C GLU A 277 33.47 21.05 37.03
N PHE A 278 33.34 19.85 36.42
CA PHE A 278 32.97 18.64 37.14
C PHE A 278 34.06 18.22 38.14
N GLY A 279 35.34 18.41 37.80
CA GLY A 279 36.45 18.22 38.72
C GLY A 279 36.38 19.13 39.93
N GLN A 280 36.13 20.43 39.74
CA GLN A 280 35.92 21.40 40.83
C GLN A 280 34.72 21.05 41.69
N LEU A 281 33.58 20.65 41.11
CA LEU A 281 32.44 20.20 41.90
C LEU A 281 32.78 18.99 42.79
N ARG A 282 33.64 18.11 42.29
CA ARG A 282 34.09 16.95 43.08
C ARG A 282 35.08 17.30 44.18
N THR A 283 35.94 18.34 44.02
CA THR A 283 36.79 18.83 45.10
C THR A 283 36.00 19.47 46.24
N ILE A 284 34.86 20.08 45.96
CA ILE A 284 33.93 20.64 46.96
C ILE A 284 33.04 19.55 47.61
N GLY A 285 33.21 18.26 47.22
CA GLY A 285 32.51 17.14 47.87
C GLY A 285 31.33 16.56 47.06
N ALA A 286 31.07 16.97 45.80
CA ALA A 286 30.03 16.37 44.98
C ALA A 286 30.33 14.88 44.69
N SER A 287 29.35 14.02 44.93
CA SER A 287 29.45 12.59 44.65
C SER A 287 29.35 12.26 43.15
N LYS A 288 29.88 11.08 42.75
CA LYS A 288 29.73 10.58 41.39
C LYS A 288 28.25 10.52 40.96
N LYS A 289 27.36 10.07 41.86
CA LYS A 289 25.91 9.98 41.62
C LYS A 289 25.28 11.35 41.37
N GLN A 290 25.72 12.40 42.10
CA GLN A 290 25.21 13.76 41.91
C GLN A 290 25.60 14.34 40.53
N ILE A 291 26.87 14.19 40.12
CA ILE A 291 27.33 14.64 38.79
C ILE A 291 26.59 13.90 37.69
N TYR A 292 26.42 12.59 37.80
CA TYR A 292 25.65 11.78 36.87
C TYR A 292 24.21 12.30 36.76
N LYS A 293 23.53 12.57 37.89
CA LYS A 293 22.18 13.12 37.94
C LYS A 293 22.09 14.54 37.35
N ILE A 294 23.11 15.39 37.51
CA ILE A 294 23.16 16.73 36.90
C ILE A 294 23.13 16.62 35.38
N VAL A 295 23.98 15.80 34.77
CA VAL A 295 24.05 15.65 33.32
C VAL A 295 22.77 15.01 32.75
N LEU A 296 22.22 13.98 33.40
CA LEU A 296 20.92 13.41 33.01
C LEU A 296 19.80 14.45 33.09
N LYS A 297 19.76 15.26 34.16
CA LYS A 297 18.75 16.29 34.36
C LYS A 297 18.84 17.37 33.27
N GLN A 298 20.03 17.71 32.78
CA GLN A 298 20.21 18.59 31.61
C GLN A 298 19.57 17.98 30.35
N GLY A 299 19.79 16.69 30.10
CA GLY A 299 19.15 15.97 29.01
C GLY A 299 17.63 16.03 29.07
N TYR A 300 17.05 15.70 30.21
CA TYR A 300 15.60 15.75 30.39
C TYR A 300 15.00 17.17 30.32
N MET A 301 15.75 18.20 30.74
CA MET A 301 15.31 19.59 30.60
C MET A 301 15.23 20.03 29.12
N LEU A 302 15.98 19.39 28.22
CA LEU A 302 15.88 19.59 26.79
C LEU A 302 14.87 18.64 26.14
N ALA A 303 14.70 17.44 26.70
CA ALA A 303 13.74 16.47 26.20
C ALA A 303 12.30 16.96 26.27
N VAL A 304 11.88 17.51 27.42
CA VAL A 304 10.50 17.94 27.62
C VAL A 304 10.02 18.93 26.52
N PRO A 305 10.67 20.09 26.34
CA PRO A 305 10.26 21.01 25.27
C PRO A 305 10.46 20.41 23.87
N GLY A 306 11.51 19.58 23.69
CA GLY A 306 11.77 18.92 22.41
C GLY A 306 10.67 17.95 22.03
N ILE A 307 10.18 17.15 22.97
CA ILE A 307 9.08 16.20 22.77
C ILE A 307 7.78 16.96 22.47
N LEU A 308 7.45 18.00 23.25
CA LEU A 308 6.23 18.78 23.04
C LEU A 308 6.20 19.44 21.66
N ILE A 309 7.25 20.17 21.30
CA ILE A 309 7.33 20.86 20.01
C ILE A 309 7.39 19.83 18.87
N GLY A 310 8.18 18.77 19.02
CA GLY A 310 8.30 17.70 18.03
C GLY A 310 6.97 16.99 17.78
N SER A 311 6.22 16.67 18.84
CA SER A 311 4.90 16.04 18.70
C SER A 311 3.91 16.95 17.98
N ILE A 312 3.87 18.24 18.29
CA ILE A 312 3.01 19.21 17.61
C ILE A 312 3.39 19.30 16.12
N MET A 313 4.67 19.44 15.79
CA MET A 313 5.13 19.50 14.40
C MET A 313 4.82 18.21 13.64
N GLY A 314 5.08 17.04 14.25
CA GLY A 314 4.76 15.75 13.65
C GLY A 314 3.29 15.55 13.37
N THR A 315 2.42 15.99 14.29
CA THR A 315 0.95 15.98 14.09
C THR A 315 0.52 16.86 12.93
N ILE A 316 1.02 18.09 12.85
CA ILE A 316 0.68 19.02 11.76
C ILE A 316 1.12 18.43 10.41
N ILE A 317 2.34 17.89 10.32
CA ILE A 317 2.85 17.31 9.07
C ILE A 317 2.01 16.09 8.68
N SER A 318 1.70 15.19 9.62
CA SER A 318 0.86 14.02 9.36
C SER A 318 -0.53 14.40 8.86
N TYR A 319 -1.14 15.41 9.48
CA TYR A 319 -2.47 15.91 9.06
C TYR A 319 -2.44 16.54 7.66
N CYS A 320 -1.37 17.26 7.32
CA CYS A 320 -1.19 17.83 5.96
C CYS A 320 -0.98 16.75 4.89
N LEU A 321 -0.30 15.65 5.23
CA LEU A 321 -0.06 14.53 4.32
C LEU A 321 -1.31 13.67 4.14
N GLN A 322 -2.02 13.39 5.23
CA GLN A 322 -3.19 12.52 5.24
C GLN A 322 -4.19 12.96 6.31
N SER A 323 -5.20 13.72 5.89
CA SER A 323 -6.29 14.15 6.76
C SER A 323 -7.39 13.10 6.92
N LYS A 324 -7.54 12.19 5.93
CA LYS A 324 -8.50 11.07 5.99
C LYS A 324 -8.03 10.03 7.01
N GLY A 325 -8.97 9.45 7.75
CA GLY A 325 -8.66 8.44 8.76
C GLY A 325 -8.15 9.00 10.10
N TRP A 326 -8.21 10.33 10.32
CA TRP A 326 -7.79 10.92 11.59
C TRP A 326 -8.75 10.56 12.72
N SER A 327 -8.23 10.00 13.81
CA SER A 327 -9.00 9.66 15.00
C SER A 327 -8.32 10.14 16.28
N VAL A 328 -9.11 10.51 17.28
CA VAL A 328 -8.61 10.94 18.60
C VAL A 328 -7.83 9.80 19.28
N PHE A 329 -8.29 8.56 19.11
CA PHE A 329 -7.62 7.39 19.67
C PHE A 329 -6.22 7.20 19.04
N ALA A 330 -6.11 7.23 17.69
CA ALA A 330 -4.84 7.15 16.97
C ALA A 330 -3.87 8.25 17.41
N PHE A 331 -4.37 9.49 17.62
CA PHE A 331 -3.57 10.59 18.12
C PHE A 331 -3.01 10.31 19.53
N ILE A 332 -3.84 9.84 20.48
CA ILE A 332 -3.41 9.56 21.85
C ILE A 332 -2.35 8.43 21.87
N VAL A 333 -2.59 7.34 21.14
CA VAL A 333 -1.65 6.20 21.04
C VAL A 333 -0.31 6.65 20.46
N SER A 334 -0.34 7.40 19.35
CA SER A 334 0.86 7.93 18.71
C SER A 334 1.61 8.92 19.60
N LEU A 335 0.89 9.78 20.36
CA LEU A 335 1.48 10.72 21.31
C LEU A 335 2.19 9.98 22.45
N CYS A 336 1.57 8.95 23.03
CA CYS A 336 2.20 8.11 24.04
C CYS A 336 3.46 7.41 23.51
N GLY A 337 3.40 6.87 22.30
CA GLY A 337 4.53 6.27 21.59
C GLY A 337 5.67 7.26 21.38
N ALA A 338 5.39 8.44 20.87
CA ALA A 338 6.36 9.51 20.64
C ALA A 338 7.01 10.03 21.94
N CYS A 339 6.21 10.15 23.02
CA CYS A 339 6.72 10.52 24.34
C CYS A 339 7.68 9.44 24.88
N LEU A 340 7.29 8.18 24.82
CA LEU A 340 8.14 7.06 25.24
C LEU A 340 9.44 7.01 24.45
N PHE A 341 9.33 7.11 23.12
CA PHE A 341 10.47 7.16 22.21
C PHE A 341 11.41 8.32 22.55
N GLY A 342 10.91 9.53 22.71
CA GLY A 342 11.71 10.72 23.03
C GLY A 342 12.44 10.60 24.37
N ILE A 343 11.79 10.06 25.40
CA ILE A 343 12.38 9.83 26.71
C ILE A 343 13.49 8.78 26.62
N LEU A 344 13.23 7.66 25.94
CA LEU A 344 14.23 6.59 25.73
C LEU A 344 15.42 7.07 24.91
N LEU A 345 15.16 7.82 23.83
CA LEU A 345 16.16 8.41 22.97
C LEU A 345 17.16 9.27 23.77
N VAL A 346 16.65 10.20 24.59
CA VAL A 346 17.49 11.08 25.41
C VAL A 346 18.20 10.30 26.50
N TYR A 347 17.52 9.37 27.18
CA TYR A 347 18.13 8.54 28.22
C TYR A 347 19.33 7.74 27.69
N ILE A 348 19.15 7.02 26.57
CA ILE A 348 20.20 6.19 25.96
C ILE A 348 21.37 7.07 25.49
N SER A 349 21.08 8.20 24.86
CA SER A 349 22.07 9.13 24.31
C SER A 349 22.90 9.81 25.39
N VAL A 350 22.29 10.18 26.53
CA VAL A 350 22.95 10.95 27.59
C VAL A 350 23.64 10.05 28.66
N ARG A 351 23.19 8.79 28.79
CA ARG A 351 23.70 7.86 29.84
C ARG A 351 25.22 7.67 29.83
N LYS A 352 25.81 7.43 28.64
CA LYS A 352 27.28 7.26 28.53
C LYS A 352 28.05 8.54 28.80
N PRO A 353 27.71 9.71 28.19
CA PRO A 353 28.33 11.00 28.55
C PRO A 353 28.22 11.33 30.04
N ALA A 354 27.07 11.11 30.65
CA ALA A 354 26.88 11.33 32.10
C ALA A 354 27.79 10.44 32.97
N LYS A 355 27.99 9.19 32.55
CA LYS A 355 28.93 8.27 33.26
C LYS A 355 30.38 8.72 33.11
N ILE A 356 30.76 9.27 31.96
CA ILE A 356 32.09 9.85 31.73
C ILE A 356 32.31 11.06 32.65
N ALA A 357 31.34 11.99 32.70
CA ALA A 357 31.38 13.15 33.60
C ALA A 357 31.53 12.74 35.08
N ALA A 358 30.76 11.75 35.52
CA ALA A 358 30.77 11.25 36.89
C ALA A 358 32.09 10.60 37.30
N ASN A 359 32.83 9.99 36.38
CA ASN A 359 34.08 9.31 36.63
C ASN A 359 35.32 10.21 36.48
N THR A 360 35.14 11.51 36.20
CA THR A 360 36.25 12.45 36.12
C THR A 360 36.97 12.56 37.46
N SER A 361 38.31 12.37 37.46
CA SER A 361 39.14 12.52 38.65
C SER A 361 39.38 14.01 38.93
N PRO A 362 39.22 14.47 40.19
CA PRO A 362 39.52 15.86 40.56
C PRO A 362 40.93 16.30 40.19
N ILE A 363 41.93 15.43 40.43
CA ILE A 363 43.35 15.72 40.20
C ILE A 363 43.65 15.79 38.70
N SER A 364 43.10 14.88 37.89
CA SER A 364 43.30 14.88 36.43
C SER A 364 42.60 16.05 35.75
N ALA A 365 41.48 16.50 36.30
CA ALA A 365 40.73 17.65 35.77
C ALA A 365 41.47 18.99 36.03
N LEU A 366 42.22 19.11 37.13
CA LEU A 366 42.99 20.30 37.46
C LEU A 366 44.36 20.31 36.78
N LYS A 367 45.01 19.14 36.63
CA LYS A 367 46.35 19.03 36.00
C LYS A 367 46.35 19.13 34.48
N ASN A 368 45.28 18.68 33.81
CA ASN A 368 45.17 18.70 32.34
C ASN A 368 43.76 19.06 31.90
N PRO A 369 43.43 20.33 31.66
CA PRO A 369 42.15 20.72 31.06
C PRO A 369 41.98 20.23 29.61
N VAL A 370 43.08 19.78 29.01
CA VAL A 370 43.12 19.20 27.64
C VAL A 370 43.91 17.89 27.74
N GLY A 371 43.24 16.76 27.61
CA GLY A 371 43.73 15.38 27.78
C GLY A 371 45.21 15.15 27.50
N ILE A 372 45.85 14.29 28.32
CA ILE A 372 47.27 13.93 28.23
C ILE A 372 47.61 13.50 26.81
N VAL A 373 48.35 14.33 26.12
CA VAL A 373 48.99 13.95 24.86
C VAL A 373 50.32 13.32 25.23
N ASN A 374 50.47 11.99 25.11
CA ASN A 374 51.76 11.37 25.05
C ASN A 374 52.49 11.90 23.82
N TYR A 375 53.41 12.83 24.05
CA TYR A 375 54.33 13.29 23.02
C TYR A 375 55.28 12.16 22.64
N ARG A 376 54.98 11.40 21.61
CA ARG A 376 56.00 10.70 20.84
C ARG A 376 56.62 11.73 19.90
N THR A 377 57.92 11.96 20.07
CA THR A 377 58.75 12.77 19.19
C THR A 377 58.63 12.29 17.75
N HIS A 378 57.94 13.04 16.91
CA HIS A 378 57.81 12.75 15.49
C HIS A 378 58.63 13.75 14.66
N LYS A 379 59.19 13.22 13.56
CA LYS A 379 59.97 13.92 12.55
C LYS A 379 59.31 15.26 12.16
N ARG A 380 60.12 16.29 11.94
CA ARG A 380 59.68 17.62 11.48
C ARG A 380 58.95 17.48 10.15
N HIS A 381 57.64 17.61 10.15
CA HIS A 381 56.82 17.74 8.98
C HIS A 381 56.44 19.20 8.77
N ARG A 382 56.37 19.67 7.49
CA ARG A 382 55.81 20.97 7.17
C ARG A 382 54.39 21.07 7.69
N ILE A 383 54.08 22.15 8.39
CA ILE A 383 52.75 22.40 8.96
C ILE A 383 51.83 22.84 7.79
N THR A 384 51.12 21.88 7.24
CA THR A 384 50.06 22.13 6.24
C THR A 384 48.68 22.00 6.90
N PRO A 385 47.62 22.68 6.39
CA PRO A 385 46.28 22.55 6.93
C PRO A 385 45.81 21.07 7.00
N VAL A 386 46.16 20.27 5.99
CA VAL A 386 45.84 18.83 5.93
C VAL A 386 46.56 18.05 7.04
N TYR A 387 47.83 18.39 7.32
CA TYR A 387 48.60 17.74 8.40
C TYR A 387 48.04 18.08 9.79
N LEU A 388 47.61 19.32 10.02
CA LEU A 388 46.93 19.75 11.24
C LEU A 388 45.58 19.05 11.40
N ALA A 389 44.80 18.89 10.32
CA ALA A 389 43.54 18.13 10.31
C ALA A 389 43.79 16.65 10.67
N LYS A 390 44.81 16.02 10.08
CA LYS A 390 45.19 14.62 10.37
C LYS A 390 45.61 14.42 11.83
N ILE A 391 46.38 15.35 12.40
CA ILE A 391 46.76 15.32 13.84
C ILE A 391 45.53 15.49 14.72
N SER A 392 44.66 16.46 14.39
CA SER A 392 43.42 16.71 15.14
C SER A 392 42.50 15.49 15.10
N PHE A 393 42.38 14.83 13.97
CA PHE A 393 41.63 13.60 13.78
C PHE A 393 42.23 12.45 14.61
N SER A 394 43.55 12.23 14.52
CA SER A 394 44.23 11.16 15.26
C SER A 394 44.19 11.34 16.78
N ARG A 395 44.20 12.58 17.26
CA ARG A 395 44.08 12.93 18.66
C ARG A 395 42.70 12.64 19.26
N ASN A 396 41.65 12.83 18.40
CA ASN A 396 40.28 12.69 18.85
C ASN A 396 39.50 11.61 18.03
N ARG A 397 40.16 10.48 17.72
CA ARG A 397 39.61 9.42 16.83
C ARG A 397 38.17 9.03 17.15
N LYS A 398 37.85 8.77 18.45
CA LYS A 398 36.48 8.40 18.83
C LYS A 398 35.46 9.48 18.54
N LYS A 399 35.79 10.76 18.76
CA LYS A 399 34.92 11.88 18.51
C LYS A 399 34.71 12.08 16.99
N SER A 400 35.80 12.07 16.23
CA SER A 400 35.76 12.23 14.78
C SER A 400 35.02 11.07 14.11
N LEU A 401 35.24 9.83 14.55
CA LEU A 401 34.52 8.66 14.05
C LEU A 401 33.02 8.75 14.31
N LEU A 402 32.62 9.16 15.52
CA LEU A 402 31.22 9.35 15.87
C LEU A 402 30.54 10.41 15.01
N THR A 403 31.23 11.53 14.77
CA THR A 403 30.69 12.58 13.91
C THR A 403 30.58 12.11 12.46
N ILE A 404 31.57 11.37 11.95
CA ILE A 404 31.51 10.80 10.59
C ILE A 404 30.36 9.78 10.48
N LEU A 405 30.21 8.88 11.46
CA LEU A 405 29.14 7.90 11.45
C LEU A 405 27.75 8.56 11.52
N SER A 406 27.57 9.56 12.39
CA SER A 406 26.29 10.27 12.48
C SER A 406 25.95 11.01 11.20
N LEU A 407 26.93 11.71 10.62
CA LEU A 407 26.73 12.46 9.37
C LEU A 407 26.50 11.51 8.17
N GLY A 408 27.30 10.42 8.12
CA GLY A 408 27.13 9.38 7.10
C GLY A 408 25.78 8.71 7.15
N LEU A 409 25.30 8.36 8.37
CA LEU A 409 23.98 7.75 8.53
C LEU A 409 22.85 8.71 8.11
N CYS A 410 22.94 9.99 8.47
CA CYS A 410 21.99 11.01 7.99
C CYS A 410 22.03 11.14 6.46
N GLY A 411 23.22 11.09 5.84
CA GLY A 411 23.37 11.12 4.39
C GLY A 411 22.74 9.89 3.71
N VAL A 412 22.93 8.70 4.29
CA VAL A 412 22.31 7.46 3.79
C VAL A 412 20.79 7.55 3.86
N ILE A 413 20.23 8.01 4.99
CA ILE A 413 18.77 8.17 5.14
C ILE A 413 18.23 9.17 4.12
N PHE A 414 18.90 10.31 3.95
CA PHE A 414 18.50 11.32 2.95
C PHE A 414 18.55 10.75 1.53
N PHE A 415 19.60 10.02 1.20
CA PHE A 415 19.74 9.39 -0.11
C PHE A 415 18.66 8.34 -0.36
N LEU A 416 18.38 7.48 0.63
CA LEU A 416 17.29 6.50 0.54
C LEU A 416 15.92 7.17 0.34
N ALA A 417 15.64 8.22 1.11
CA ALA A 417 14.38 8.96 0.97
C ALA A 417 14.26 9.64 -0.41
N ALA A 418 15.33 10.27 -0.89
CA ALA A 418 15.36 10.91 -2.21
C ALA A 418 15.23 9.87 -3.34
N SER A 419 15.91 8.72 -3.22
CA SER A 419 15.81 7.63 -4.19
C SER A 419 14.40 7.03 -4.22
N TYR A 420 13.80 6.81 -3.05
CA TYR A 420 12.43 6.34 -2.95
C TYR A 420 11.45 7.33 -3.60
N GLN A 421 11.56 8.62 -3.29
CA GLN A 421 10.71 9.64 -3.90
C GLN A 421 10.91 9.73 -5.41
N SER A 422 12.15 9.63 -5.91
CA SER A 422 12.42 9.65 -7.36
C SER A 422 11.96 8.39 -8.09
N SER A 423 11.77 7.27 -7.36
CA SER A 423 11.22 6.02 -7.89
C SER A 423 9.70 6.11 -8.11
N PHE A 424 9.01 7.02 -7.41
CA PHE A 424 7.61 7.33 -7.65
C PHE A 424 7.47 8.26 -8.85
N ASN A 425 7.62 7.72 -10.04
CA ASN A 425 7.27 8.41 -11.27
C ASN A 425 5.89 7.92 -11.71
N ALA A 426 4.91 8.83 -11.79
CA ALA A 426 3.54 8.52 -12.22
C ALA A 426 3.53 7.84 -13.61
N GLU A 427 4.41 8.25 -14.52
CA GLU A 427 4.57 7.63 -15.83
C GLU A 427 5.06 6.18 -15.73
N SER A 428 6.07 5.91 -14.90
CA SER A 428 6.57 4.55 -14.68
C SER A 428 5.52 3.65 -14.04
N MET A 429 4.70 4.21 -13.16
CA MET A 429 3.63 3.49 -12.47
C MET A 429 2.46 3.20 -13.43
N ALA A 430 2.05 4.18 -14.24
CA ALA A 430 1.06 3.99 -15.29
C ALA A 430 1.53 2.96 -16.33
N ARG A 431 2.79 3.03 -16.76
CA ARG A 431 3.37 2.03 -17.66
C ARG A 431 3.42 0.64 -17.06
N TYR A 432 3.64 0.52 -15.75
CA TYR A 432 3.69 -0.79 -15.08
C TYR A 432 2.31 -1.44 -14.94
N TRP A 433 1.27 -0.66 -14.64
CA TRP A 433 -0.07 -1.18 -14.35
C TRP A 433 -1.02 -1.14 -15.55
N ASP A 434 -1.10 0.02 -16.24
CA ASP A 434 -2.14 0.26 -17.23
C ASP A 434 -1.63 0.28 -18.67
N MET A 435 -0.38 0.73 -18.88
CA MET A 435 0.19 0.98 -20.21
C MET A 435 1.36 0.05 -20.54
N LYS A 436 1.38 -1.13 -19.93
CA LYS A 436 2.51 -2.06 -20.04
C LYS A 436 2.81 -2.47 -21.48
N TYR A 437 1.81 -2.63 -22.30
CA TYR A 437 1.91 -3.04 -23.69
C TYR A 437 1.81 -1.89 -24.69
N GLY A 438 1.35 -0.72 -24.28
CA GLY A 438 1.21 0.45 -25.15
C GLY A 438 0.52 1.60 -24.47
N ASP A 439 0.67 2.78 -25.06
CA ASP A 439 0.04 4.02 -24.57
C ASP A 439 -1.48 4.01 -24.80
N PHE A 440 -1.98 3.22 -25.76
CA PHE A 440 -3.39 3.05 -26.08
C PHE A 440 -3.71 1.57 -26.31
N LYS A 441 -4.85 1.14 -25.79
CA LYS A 441 -5.42 -0.18 -26.02
C LYS A 441 -6.70 -0.04 -26.87
N ILE A 442 -6.74 -0.72 -28.00
CA ILE A 442 -7.93 -0.84 -28.83
C ILE A 442 -8.43 -2.27 -28.67
N SER A 443 -9.64 -2.44 -28.16
CA SER A 443 -10.28 -3.76 -28.01
C SER A 443 -11.51 -3.84 -28.89
N ILE A 444 -11.72 -5.01 -29.49
CA ILE A 444 -12.96 -5.31 -30.21
C ILE A 444 -13.94 -5.84 -29.15
N ASP A 445 -15.09 -5.21 -29.04
CA ASP A 445 -16.17 -5.66 -28.16
C ASP A 445 -17.02 -6.69 -28.90
N LEU A 446 -16.83 -7.95 -28.53
CA LEU A 446 -17.51 -9.09 -29.14
C LEU A 446 -18.90 -9.36 -28.55
N GLU A 447 -19.27 -8.74 -27.44
CA GLU A 447 -20.55 -9.04 -26.76
C GLU A 447 -21.77 -8.51 -27.51
N ASN A 448 -21.58 -7.48 -28.34
CA ASN A 448 -22.69 -6.84 -29.08
C ASN A 448 -22.75 -7.12 -30.58
N GLU A 449 -21.85 -7.92 -31.14
CA GLU A 449 -21.79 -8.14 -32.60
C GLU A 449 -21.92 -9.63 -32.97
N SER A 450 -22.91 -10.31 -32.40
CA SER A 450 -23.17 -11.72 -32.71
C SER A 450 -23.49 -12.01 -34.21
N GLU A 451 -23.83 -11.02 -34.99
CA GLU A 451 -24.11 -11.19 -36.44
C GLU A 451 -22.90 -10.92 -37.35
N ASN A 452 -21.83 -10.26 -36.85
CA ASN A 452 -20.65 -9.89 -37.66
C ASN A 452 -19.31 -10.45 -37.15
N LEU A 453 -19.33 -11.32 -36.18
CA LEU A 453 -18.11 -11.90 -35.62
C LEU A 453 -17.29 -12.63 -36.68
N ASP A 454 -17.94 -13.38 -37.57
CA ASP A 454 -17.28 -14.10 -38.66
C ASP A 454 -16.63 -13.15 -39.69
N ALA A 455 -17.18 -11.95 -39.87
CA ALA A 455 -16.59 -10.93 -40.73
C ALA A 455 -15.40 -10.22 -40.06
N LEU A 456 -15.50 -9.96 -38.77
CA LEU A 456 -14.43 -9.33 -37.98
C LEU A 456 -13.22 -10.26 -37.78
N LEU A 457 -13.45 -11.55 -37.69
CA LEU A 457 -12.41 -12.58 -37.57
C LEU A 457 -11.82 -13.00 -38.91
N GLN A 458 -12.38 -12.51 -40.05
CA GLN A 458 -11.73 -12.70 -41.35
C GLN A 458 -10.38 -11.99 -41.35
N LYS A 459 -9.36 -12.74 -41.67
CA LYS A 459 -7.94 -12.38 -41.63
C LYS A 459 -7.63 -11.05 -42.34
N GLU A 460 -8.34 -10.75 -43.38
CA GLU A 460 -8.19 -9.52 -44.19
C GLU A 460 -8.65 -8.25 -43.42
N TYR A 461 -9.75 -8.32 -42.69
CA TYR A 461 -10.28 -7.17 -41.97
C TYR A 461 -9.38 -6.74 -40.82
N PHE A 462 -8.91 -7.71 -40.04
CA PHE A 462 -8.02 -7.41 -38.91
C PHE A 462 -6.67 -6.87 -39.38
N SER A 463 -6.10 -7.43 -40.43
CA SER A 463 -4.83 -6.98 -40.99
C SER A 463 -4.92 -5.58 -41.60
N ASP A 464 -6.04 -5.22 -42.22
CA ASP A 464 -6.29 -3.87 -42.73
C ASP A 464 -6.42 -2.86 -41.58
N TYR A 465 -7.09 -3.24 -40.50
CA TYR A 465 -7.26 -2.39 -39.33
C TYR A 465 -5.91 -2.10 -38.64
N VAL A 466 -5.10 -3.12 -38.42
CA VAL A 466 -3.74 -2.99 -37.87
C VAL A 466 -2.86 -2.11 -38.77
N LYS A 467 -2.97 -2.26 -40.09
CA LYS A 467 -2.25 -1.44 -41.06
C LYS A 467 -2.68 0.03 -40.97
N ARG A 468 -4.00 0.31 -40.96
CA ARG A 468 -4.52 1.67 -40.83
C ARG A 468 -4.10 2.36 -39.55
N VAL A 469 -4.06 1.63 -38.42
CA VAL A 469 -3.54 2.16 -37.16
C VAL A 469 -2.03 2.43 -37.26
N GLY A 470 -1.29 1.56 -37.93
CA GLY A 470 0.15 1.75 -38.16
C GLY A 470 0.51 2.94 -39.04
N ASP A 471 -0.41 3.34 -39.94
CA ASP A 471 -0.22 4.49 -40.83
C ASP A 471 -0.51 5.84 -40.12
N ILE A 472 -0.96 5.84 -38.85
CA ILE A 472 -1.20 7.05 -38.07
C ILE A 472 0.15 7.62 -37.60
N GLU A 473 0.39 8.91 -37.89
CA GLU A 473 1.59 9.62 -37.46
C GLU A 473 1.72 9.62 -35.94
N GLY A 474 2.83 9.15 -35.41
CA GLY A 474 3.10 9.02 -33.97
C GLY A 474 2.95 7.60 -33.43
N VAL A 475 2.39 6.66 -34.18
CA VAL A 475 2.39 5.24 -33.82
C VAL A 475 3.75 4.63 -34.14
N SER A 476 4.47 4.21 -33.09
CA SER A 476 5.81 3.64 -33.25
C SER A 476 5.81 2.11 -33.32
N ASN A 477 4.86 1.46 -32.65
CA ASN A 477 4.72 0.01 -32.62
C ASN A 477 3.27 -0.39 -32.34
N ILE A 478 2.85 -1.52 -32.87
CA ILE A 478 1.54 -2.13 -32.60
C ILE A 478 1.78 -3.53 -32.09
N PHE A 479 1.22 -3.81 -30.93
CA PHE A 479 1.27 -5.11 -30.30
C PHE A 479 -0.14 -5.72 -30.33
N THR A 480 -0.26 -6.93 -30.87
CA THR A 480 -1.56 -7.58 -31.05
C THR A 480 -1.66 -8.88 -30.29
N TYR A 481 -2.73 -9.06 -29.55
CA TYR A 481 -3.05 -10.32 -28.87
C TYR A 481 -4.55 -10.56 -28.85
N ALA A 482 -4.93 -11.82 -28.71
CA ALA A 482 -6.32 -12.21 -28.48
C ALA A 482 -6.46 -12.90 -27.13
N THR A 483 -7.57 -12.68 -26.47
CA THR A 483 -7.94 -13.41 -25.24
C THR A 483 -9.03 -14.43 -25.58
N VAL A 484 -8.81 -15.67 -25.16
CA VAL A 484 -9.77 -16.75 -25.36
C VAL A 484 -10.12 -17.35 -24.01
N PRO A 485 -11.38 -17.35 -23.57
CA PRO A 485 -11.80 -18.08 -22.40
C PRO A 485 -11.65 -19.59 -22.66
N VAL A 486 -10.97 -20.29 -21.79
CA VAL A 486 -10.67 -21.71 -21.89
C VAL A 486 -10.88 -22.42 -20.56
N ASP A 487 -11.37 -23.65 -20.62
CA ASP A 487 -11.27 -24.55 -19.49
C ASP A 487 -10.01 -25.39 -19.70
N PHE A 488 -9.15 -25.47 -18.71
CA PHE A 488 -7.92 -26.25 -18.81
C PHE A 488 -7.94 -27.44 -17.84
N SER A 489 -7.21 -28.48 -18.23
CA SER A 489 -6.91 -29.61 -17.36
C SER A 489 -5.46 -30.05 -17.56
N THR A 490 -4.85 -30.51 -16.48
CA THR A 490 -3.48 -31.03 -16.48
C THR A 490 -3.48 -32.54 -16.19
N ASP A 491 -2.37 -33.20 -16.46
CA ASP A 491 -2.18 -34.63 -16.14
C ASP A 491 -2.21 -34.91 -14.61
N ASN A 492 -2.23 -33.88 -13.77
CA ASN A 492 -2.29 -33.96 -12.31
C ASN A 492 -3.72 -33.74 -11.75
N ASP A 493 -4.76 -33.98 -12.55
CA ASP A 493 -6.18 -33.81 -12.20
C ASP A 493 -6.57 -32.37 -11.77
N ILE A 494 -5.78 -31.36 -12.13
CA ILE A 494 -6.12 -29.96 -11.92
C ILE A 494 -6.95 -29.49 -13.10
N SER A 495 -8.11 -28.90 -12.84
CA SER A 495 -8.98 -28.33 -13.86
C SER A 495 -9.60 -27.02 -13.35
N ASP A 496 -9.61 -25.99 -14.22
CA ASP A 496 -10.22 -24.70 -13.92
C ASP A 496 -10.50 -23.94 -15.22
N SER A 497 -11.23 -22.83 -15.11
CA SER A 497 -11.52 -21.92 -16.21
C SER A 497 -10.62 -20.70 -16.12
N THR A 498 -10.00 -20.31 -17.22
CA THR A 498 -9.08 -19.16 -17.28
C THR A 498 -9.13 -18.47 -18.64
N LEU A 499 -8.38 -17.40 -18.79
CA LEU A 499 -8.15 -16.75 -20.06
C LEU A 499 -6.78 -17.17 -20.63
N MET A 500 -6.76 -17.64 -21.87
CA MET A 500 -5.54 -17.87 -22.62
C MET A 500 -5.27 -16.67 -23.52
N LEU A 501 -4.02 -16.18 -23.53
CA LEU A 501 -3.55 -15.15 -24.44
C LEU A 501 -2.94 -15.77 -25.68
N GLY A 502 -3.45 -15.40 -26.83
CA GLY A 502 -2.86 -15.74 -28.12
C GLY A 502 -2.06 -14.55 -28.68
N TYR A 503 -0.78 -14.77 -28.94
CA TYR A 503 0.13 -13.80 -29.56
C TYR A 503 0.46 -14.20 -30.99
N ASN A 504 0.76 -13.23 -31.85
CA ASN A 504 1.46 -13.55 -33.07
C ASN A 504 2.93 -13.96 -32.78
N GLU A 505 3.58 -14.64 -33.72
CA GLU A 505 4.94 -15.17 -33.53
C GLU A 505 5.96 -14.08 -33.16
N LYS A 506 5.84 -12.87 -33.72
CA LYS A 506 6.78 -11.77 -33.43
C LYS A 506 6.59 -11.21 -32.01
N ASP A 507 5.34 -11.09 -31.58
CA ASP A 507 5.01 -10.53 -30.28
C ASP A 507 5.32 -11.54 -29.17
N LEU A 508 5.12 -12.85 -29.42
CA LEU A 508 5.52 -13.92 -28.50
C LEU A 508 7.04 -13.94 -28.32
N ALA A 509 7.80 -13.75 -29.40
CA ALA A 509 9.27 -13.67 -29.34
C ALA A 509 9.77 -12.48 -28.49
N SER A 510 8.99 -11.40 -28.37
CA SER A 510 9.35 -10.27 -27.52
C SER A 510 9.37 -10.62 -26.03
N LEU A 511 8.69 -11.68 -25.61
CA LEU A 511 8.69 -12.21 -24.23
C LEU A 511 9.97 -12.95 -23.85
N ASN A 512 10.89 -13.17 -24.79
CA ASN A 512 12.15 -13.90 -24.53
C ASN A 512 13.00 -13.28 -23.41
N ALA A 513 12.89 -11.98 -23.16
CA ALA A 513 13.59 -11.30 -22.07
C ALA A 513 13.10 -11.72 -20.67
N ALA A 514 11.92 -12.32 -20.56
CA ALA A 514 11.28 -12.72 -19.30
C ALA A 514 11.35 -14.24 -19.06
N VAL A 515 12.00 -15.01 -19.93
CA VAL A 515 12.05 -16.48 -19.85
C VAL A 515 12.88 -16.92 -18.64
N LEU A 516 12.26 -17.70 -17.75
CA LEU A 516 12.90 -18.34 -16.61
C LEU A 516 13.46 -19.73 -16.96
N SER A 517 12.76 -20.46 -17.83
CA SER A 517 13.14 -21.81 -18.23
C SER A 517 12.54 -22.15 -19.61
N GLY A 518 13.22 -22.98 -20.39
CA GLY A 518 12.86 -23.29 -21.78
C GLY A 518 13.28 -22.19 -22.77
N ASN A 519 12.76 -22.24 -23.96
CA ASN A 519 13.00 -21.26 -25.04
C ASN A 519 11.71 -21.02 -25.80
N ILE A 520 11.45 -19.76 -26.17
CA ILE A 520 10.35 -19.40 -27.06
C ILE A 520 10.90 -19.46 -28.50
N THR A 521 10.41 -20.42 -29.26
CA THR A 521 10.76 -20.66 -30.67
C THR A 521 9.48 -20.71 -31.50
N ASP A 522 9.60 -20.74 -32.81
CA ASP A 522 8.46 -20.84 -33.73
C ASP A 522 7.61 -22.11 -33.50
N ASP A 523 8.20 -23.15 -32.88
CA ASP A 523 7.53 -24.39 -32.53
C ASP A 523 6.94 -24.41 -31.11
N THR A 524 7.07 -23.33 -30.36
CA THR A 524 6.54 -23.24 -28.98
C THR A 524 5.02 -23.20 -29.00
N GLU A 525 4.39 -24.23 -28.46
CA GLU A 525 2.92 -24.35 -28.42
C GLU A 525 2.31 -23.58 -27.25
N LEU A 526 2.92 -23.67 -26.07
CA LEU A 526 2.40 -23.07 -24.84
C LEU A 526 3.55 -22.47 -24.03
N VAL A 527 3.32 -21.26 -23.57
CA VAL A 527 4.16 -20.58 -22.58
C VAL A 527 3.37 -20.41 -21.30
N VAL A 528 3.94 -20.79 -20.18
CA VAL A 528 3.35 -20.60 -18.86
C VAL A 528 3.99 -19.38 -18.21
N SER A 529 3.14 -18.46 -17.76
CA SER A 529 3.57 -17.24 -17.07
C SER A 529 3.27 -17.35 -15.57
N ASP A 530 4.11 -16.73 -14.74
CA ASP A 530 3.94 -16.66 -13.29
C ASP A 530 3.80 -18.04 -12.59
N PRO A 531 4.83 -18.87 -12.61
CA PRO A 531 4.77 -20.19 -12.00
C PRO A 531 4.57 -20.14 -10.47
N GLU A 532 4.92 -19.02 -9.81
CA GLU A 532 4.70 -18.83 -8.37
C GLU A 532 3.21 -18.69 -8.08
N ARG A 533 2.51 -17.88 -8.84
CA ARG A 533 1.07 -17.72 -8.72
C ARG A 533 0.31 -19.01 -9.06
N ILE A 534 0.75 -19.75 -10.08
CA ILE A 534 0.17 -21.06 -10.41
C ILE A 534 0.34 -22.02 -9.23
N TYR A 535 1.49 -22.00 -8.58
CA TYR A 535 1.72 -22.83 -7.41
C TYR A 535 0.85 -22.40 -6.22
N ASP A 536 0.70 -21.12 -6.00
CA ASP A 536 -0.12 -20.58 -4.90
C ASP A 536 -1.61 -20.92 -5.07
N VAL A 537 -2.12 -20.90 -6.31
CA VAL A 537 -3.53 -21.15 -6.61
C VAL A 537 -3.83 -22.65 -6.76
N TYR A 538 -2.98 -23.36 -7.50
CA TYR A 538 -3.28 -24.73 -7.91
C TYR A 538 -2.37 -25.77 -7.25
N HIS A 539 -1.40 -25.38 -6.43
CA HIS A 539 -0.35 -26.23 -5.84
C HIS A 539 0.41 -27.07 -6.89
N TRP A 540 0.46 -26.59 -8.12
CA TRP A 540 1.12 -27.20 -9.25
C TRP A 540 2.36 -26.42 -9.66
N LYS A 541 3.46 -27.14 -9.88
CA LYS A 541 4.72 -26.57 -10.42
C LYS A 541 4.86 -27.00 -11.87
N PRO A 542 4.53 -26.13 -12.82
CA PRO A 542 4.67 -26.45 -14.24
C PRO A 542 6.12 -26.71 -14.61
N GLN A 543 6.34 -27.73 -15.45
CA GLN A 543 7.66 -28.09 -16.00
C GLN A 543 7.64 -28.06 -17.52
N ILE A 544 8.81 -27.85 -18.12
CA ILE A 544 8.95 -27.92 -19.57
C ILE A 544 8.62 -29.33 -20.04
N GLY A 545 7.72 -29.42 -21.02
CA GLY A 545 7.25 -30.69 -21.59
C GLY A 545 5.95 -31.21 -20.96
N ASP A 546 5.49 -30.64 -19.85
CA ASP A 546 4.17 -30.97 -19.29
C ASP A 546 3.07 -30.69 -20.32
N THR A 547 2.01 -31.48 -20.28
CA THR A 547 0.87 -31.33 -21.18
C THR A 547 -0.29 -30.65 -20.45
N VAL A 548 -0.86 -29.62 -21.06
CA VAL A 548 -2.08 -28.96 -20.62
C VAL A 548 -3.13 -29.10 -21.70
N THR A 549 -4.27 -29.62 -21.34
CA THR A 549 -5.41 -29.81 -22.25
C THR A 549 -6.38 -28.66 -22.06
N PHE A 550 -6.73 -27.98 -23.15
CA PHE A 550 -7.68 -26.87 -23.16
C PHE A 550 -8.95 -27.25 -23.89
N ASN A 551 -10.09 -26.85 -23.31
CA ASN A 551 -11.39 -26.87 -23.93
C ASN A 551 -11.84 -25.44 -24.20
N PHE A 552 -12.14 -25.13 -25.45
CA PHE A 552 -12.65 -23.82 -25.86
C PHE A 552 -13.75 -23.96 -26.91
N LYS A 553 -14.62 -22.97 -27.02
CA LYS A 553 -15.68 -22.96 -28.02
C LYS A 553 -15.20 -22.27 -29.28
N ASN A 554 -15.48 -22.89 -30.45
CA ASN A 554 -15.28 -22.23 -31.74
C ASN A 554 -16.48 -21.33 -32.08
N HIS A 555 -16.40 -20.62 -33.21
CA HIS A 555 -17.46 -19.70 -33.70
C HIS A 555 -18.85 -20.36 -33.83
N SER A 556 -18.90 -21.64 -34.10
CA SER A 556 -20.15 -22.40 -34.20
C SER A 556 -20.67 -22.92 -32.86
N GLY A 557 -20.04 -22.52 -31.72
CA GLY A 557 -20.40 -22.97 -30.39
C GLY A 557 -19.96 -24.40 -30.06
N LYS A 558 -19.22 -25.06 -30.96
CA LYS A 558 -18.73 -26.43 -30.75
C LYS A 558 -17.48 -26.39 -29.86
N THR A 559 -17.48 -27.20 -28.81
CA THR A 559 -16.29 -27.36 -27.95
C THR A 559 -15.20 -28.11 -28.71
N ILE A 560 -14.01 -27.52 -28.72
CA ILE A 560 -12.77 -28.10 -29.23
C ILE A 560 -11.88 -28.42 -28.04
N THR A 561 -11.36 -29.63 -28.00
CA THR A 561 -10.37 -30.04 -27.01
C THR A 561 -9.01 -30.19 -27.70
N LYS A 562 -8.00 -29.51 -27.17
CA LYS A 562 -6.63 -29.59 -27.71
C LYS A 562 -5.62 -29.61 -26.58
N ALA A 563 -4.67 -30.51 -26.68
CA ALA A 563 -3.54 -30.63 -25.75
C ALA A 563 -2.34 -29.83 -26.30
N PHE A 564 -1.65 -29.12 -25.43
CA PHE A 564 -0.47 -28.32 -25.73
C PHE A 564 0.65 -28.68 -24.76
N LYS A 565 1.89 -28.69 -25.25
CA LYS A 565 3.09 -28.90 -24.42
C LYS A 565 3.68 -27.57 -23.99
N ILE A 566 4.08 -27.49 -22.73
CA ILE A 566 4.79 -26.33 -22.19
C ILE A 566 6.20 -26.29 -22.79
N GLY A 567 6.47 -25.26 -23.59
CA GLY A 567 7.77 -25.03 -24.24
C GLY A 567 8.63 -24.01 -23.49
N ALA A 568 8.00 -23.06 -22.77
CA ALA A 568 8.72 -22.06 -21.99
C ALA A 568 7.93 -21.66 -20.72
N ILE A 569 8.67 -21.22 -19.72
CA ILE A 569 8.13 -20.65 -18.49
C ILE A 569 8.72 -19.26 -18.32
N THR A 570 7.88 -18.24 -18.11
CA THR A 570 8.27 -16.84 -17.97
C THR A 570 7.98 -16.30 -16.57
N SER A 571 8.73 -15.30 -16.13
CA SER A 571 8.38 -14.52 -14.96
C SER A 571 7.10 -13.76 -15.26
N SER A 572 6.25 -13.65 -14.24
CA SER A 572 4.94 -13.01 -14.27
C SER A 572 4.84 -11.80 -15.15
N ASN A 573 3.64 -11.64 -15.72
CA ASN A 573 3.30 -10.28 -15.99
C ASN A 573 1.84 -9.83 -15.94
N ASP A 574 0.79 -10.63 -16.05
CA ASP A 574 -0.52 -10.00 -16.29
C ASP A 574 -1.71 -10.68 -15.63
N GLY A 575 -1.46 -11.49 -14.64
CA GLY A 575 -2.53 -12.29 -14.05
C GLY A 575 -3.07 -13.38 -14.99
N MET A 576 -2.45 -13.55 -16.16
CA MET A 576 -2.80 -14.59 -17.13
C MET A 576 -1.72 -15.66 -17.16
N ASN A 577 -2.11 -16.88 -16.88
CA ASN A 577 -1.18 -17.97 -16.62
C ASN A 577 -0.74 -18.69 -17.90
N PHE A 578 -1.51 -18.58 -18.99
CA PHE A 578 -1.24 -19.33 -20.21
C PHE A 578 -1.16 -18.44 -21.44
N LEU A 579 -0.07 -18.54 -22.17
CA LEU A 579 0.23 -17.79 -23.37
C LEU A 579 0.50 -18.79 -24.51
N GLY A 580 -0.15 -18.62 -25.64
CA GLY A 580 0.02 -19.50 -26.78
C GLY A 580 0.32 -18.75 -28.08
N THR A 581 0.85 -19.46 -29.07
CA THR A 581 0.93 -18.93 -30.42
C THR A 581 -0.43 -18.96 -31.09
N MET A 582 -0.91 -17.80 -31.49
CA MET A 582 -2.09 -17.71 -32.35
C MET A 582 -1.65 -18.03 -33.79
N ARG A 583 -1.81 -19.29 -34.22
CA ARG A 583 -1.79 -19.62 -35.65
C ARG A 583 -3.17 -19.28 -36.20
N LEU A 584 -3.32 -18.04 -36.63
CA LEU A 584 -4.46 -17.57 -37.40
C LEU A 584 -4.47 -18.22 -38.79
#